data_0b0fd8207686b58d0b0a9270c91d74c6
#
_entry.id   0b0fd8207686b58d0b0a9270c91d74c6
#
_cell.length_a   1.000
_cell.length_b   1.000
_cell.length_c   1.000
_cell.angle_alpha   90.00
_cell.angle_beta   90.00
_cell.angle_gamma   90.00
#
_symmetry.space_group_name_H-M   'P 1'
#
loop_
_entity.id
_entity.type
_entity.pdbx_description
1 polymer ?
#
loop_
_entity_poly.entity_id
_entity_poly.type
_entity_poly.pdbx_seq_one_letter_code
_entity_poly.pdbx_strand_id
1 'polypeptide(L)'
;MSKILMVCLGNICRSPLAHGILSHKASIENLPIIVDSAGTGSWHVGSAPDPRSIATAKKYGIDISMQKARQFNTHDFNDFDHIFVMDRSNLTDVLSLASTKEDREKVELILKQLESTEVLSVPDPYYGGDQGFEHVFQLLD
;
A
#
# COMPACT_ATOMS: atom_id res chain seq x y z
N MET A 1 17.00 -9.15 5.69
CA MET A 1 15.55 -9.22 5.40
C MET A 1 15.05 -7.82 5.10
N SER A 2 14.49 -7.64 3.92
CA SER A 2 13.96 -6.33 3.52
C SER A 2 12.59 -6.07 4.13
N LYS A 3 12.36 -4.83 4.54
CA LYS A 3 11.08 -4.40 5.08
C LYS A 3 10.46 -3.37 4.14
N ILE A 4 9.22 -3.61 3.73
CA ILE A 4 8.51 -2.83 2.73
C ILE A 4 7.19 -2.31 3.31
N LEU A 5 6.95 -1.02 3.16
CA LEU A 5 5.73 -0.37 3.61
C LEU A 5 4.90 0.11 2.41
N MET A 6 3.61 -0.20 2.42
CA MET A 6 2.65 0.28 1.42
C MET A 6 1.81 1.39 2.02
N VAL A 7 1.71 2.53 1.34
CA VAL A 7 1.04 3.72 1.87
C VAL A 7 -0.02 4.24 0.91
N CYS A 8 -1.21 4.50 1.43
CA CYS A 8 -2.25 5.23 0.72
C CYS A 8 -2.85 6.28 1.65
N LEU A 9 -4.01 6.83 1.32
CA LEU A 9 -4.63 7.88 2.14
C LEU A 9 -5.18 7.31 3.45
N GLY A 10 -6.09 6.35 3.38
CA GLY A 10 -6.84 5.87 4.54
C GLY A 10 -6.38 4.53 5.11
N ASN A 11 -5.52 3.81 4.42
CA ASN A 11 -5.06 2.47 4.78
C ASN A 11 -6.21 1.46 4.92
N ILE A 12 -7.25 1.61 4.10
CA ILE A 12 -8.38 0.66 4.09
C ILE A 12 -8.64 0.05 2.70
N CYS A 13 -8.12 0.61 1.63
CA CYS A 13 -8.37 0.13 0.26
C CYS A 13 -7.10 -0.29 -0.45
N ARG A 14 -6.34 0.68 -0.95
CA ARG A 14 -5.19 0.43 -1.84
C ARG A 14 -3.99 -0.20 -1.14
N SER A 15 -3.53 0.38 -0.05
CA SER A 15 -2.36 -0.16 0.66
C SER A 15 -2.62 -1.52 1.29
N PRO A 16 -3.81 -1.83 1.84
CA PRO A 16 -4.10 -3.19 2.27
C PRO A 16 -4.05 -4.21 1.15
N LEU A 17 -4.55 -3.87 -0.04
CA LEU A 17 -4.47 -4.76 -1.21
C LEU A 17 -3.02 -4.99 -1.62
N ALA A 18 -2.22 -3.93 -1.74
CA ALA A 18 -0.81 -4.04 -2.09
C ALA A 18 -0.04 -4.87 -1.06
N HIS A 19 -0.30 -4.63 0.22
CA HIS A 19 0.28 -5.39 1.33
C HIS A 19 -0.05 -6.88 1.19
N GLY A 20 -1.33 -7.21 0.99
CA GLY A 20 -1.78 -8.60 0.86
C GLY A 20 -1.17 -9.29 -0.36
N ILE A 21 -1.17 -8.62 -1.51
CA ILE A 21 -0.63 -9.18 -2.75
C ILE A 21 0.86 -9.49 -2.60
N LEU A 22 1.65 -8.54 -2.10
CA LEU A 22 3.09 -8.75 -1.97
C LEU A 22 3.42 -9.81 -0.93
N SER A 23 2.72 -9.81 0.22
CA SER A 23 2.90 -10.84 1.25
C SER A 23 2.59 -12.22 0.72
N HIS A 24 1.53 -12.36 -0.09
CA HIS A 24 1.14 -13.62 -0.69
C HIS A 24 2.21 -14.11 -1.67
N LYS A 25 2.69 -13.24 -2.55
CA LYS A 25 3.74 -13.58 -3.51
C LYS A 25 5.05 -13.96 -2.80
N ALA A 26 5.41 -13.21 -1.77
CA ALA A 26 6.60 -13.51 -0.98
C ALA A 26 6.52 -14.87 -0.30
N SER A 27 5.34 -15.22 0.22
CA SER A 27 5.12 -16.52 0.86
C SER A 27 5.26 -17.67 -0.13
N ILE A 28 4.68 -17.54 -1.32
CA ILE A 28 4.75 -18.57 -2.37
C ILE A 28 6.19 -18.80 -2.83
N GLU A 29 6.96 -17.71 -2.98
CA GLU A 29 8.34 -17.78 -3.49
C GLU A 29 9.40 -17.87 -2.38
N ASN A 30 8.98 -17.93 -1.12
CA ASN A 30 9.87 -17.97 0.05
C ASN A 30 10.87 -16.79 0.08
N LEU A 31 10.41 -15.61 -0.27
CA LEU A 31 11.26 -14.40 -0.24
C LEU A 31 11.38 -13.86 1.19
N PRO A 32 12.59 -13.47 1.62
CA PRO A 32 12.81 -12.95 2.98
C PRO A 32 12.44 -11.47 3.10
N ILE A 33 11.16 -11.16 2.98
CA ILE A 33 10.66 -9.80 3.10
C ILE A 33 9.55 -9.72 4.15
N ILE A 34 9.44 -8.56 4.78
CA ILE A 34 8.36 -8.22 5.69
C ILE A 34 7.60 -7.06 5.06
N VAL A 35 6.28 -7.18 4.98
CA VAL A 35 5.41 -6.17 4.37
C VAL A 35 4.43 -5.66 5.41
N ASP A 36 4.22 -4.35 5.42
CA ASP A 36 3.19 -3.70 6.24
C ASP A 36 2.52 -2.60 5.43
N SER A 37 1.54 -1.94 6.00
CA SER A 37 0.83 -0.85 5.32
C SER A 37 0.41 0.23 6.32
N ALA A 38 0.24 1.45 5.81
CA ALA A 38 -0.15 2.61 6.60
C ALA A 38 -0.90 3.62 5.72
N GLY A 39 -1.58 4.57 6.36
CA GLY A 39 -2.23 5.66 5.66
C GLY A 39 -1.64 7.00 6.04
N THR A 40 -1.71 7.98 5.14
CA THR A 40 -1.30 9.34 5.45
C THR A 40 -2.31 10.03 6.35
N GLY A 41 -3.59 9.65 6.27
CA GLY A 41 -4.64 10.16 7.15
C GLY A 41 -4.89 9.26 8.34
N SER A 42 -5.66 9.75 9.31
CA SER A 42 -5.94 9.04 10.56
C SER A 42 -7.40 8.65 10.74
N TRP A 43 -8.25 8.89 9.74
CA TRP A 43 -9.70 8.70 9.87
C TRP A 43 -10.12 7.27 10.17
N HIS A 44 -9.36 6.29 9.73
CA HIS A 44 -9.72 4.87 9.82
C HIS A 44 -8.81 4.07 10.74
N VAL A 45 -7.98 4.73 11.55
CA VAL A 45 -7.04 4.03 12.44
C VAL A 45 -7.78 3.01 13.30
N GLY A 46 -7.27 1.78 13.31
CA GLY A 46 -7.86 0.66 14.05
C GLY A 46 -8.91 -0.12 13.28
N SER A 47 -9.36 0.38 12.13
CA SER A 47 -10.37 -0.29 11.32
C SER A 47 -9.77 -1.41 10.48
N ALA A 48 -10.58 -2.44 10.20
CA ALA A 48 -10.23 -3.44 9.18
C ALA A 48 -10.25 -2.78 7.79
N PRO A 49 -9.65 -3.40 6.77
CA PRO A 49 -9.79 -2.92 5.40
C PRO A 49 -11.26 -2.81 4.98
N ASP A 50 -11.52 -1.96 3.99
CA ASP A 50 -12.87 -1.83 3.42
C ASP A 50 -13.39 -3.22 3.02
N PRO A 51 -14.66 -3.57 3.34
CA PRO A 51 -15.20 -4.89 3.00
C PRO A 51 -15.09 -5.24 1.51
N ARG A 52 -15.14 -4.24 0.64
CA ARG A 52 -14.99 -4.46 -0.81
C ARG A 52 -13.55 -4.87 -1.17
N SER A 53 -12.56 -4.31 -0.49
CA SER A 53 -11.17 -4.73 -0.65
C SER A 53 -10.95 -6.16 -0.15
N ILE A 54 -11.52 -6.50 0.98
CA ILE A 54 -11.45 -7.85 1.54
C ILE A 54 -12.07 -8.84 0.57
N ALA A 55 -13.25 -8.54 0.04
CA ALA A 55 -13.95 -9.41 -0.91
C ALA A 55 -13.16 -9.58 -2.21
N THR A 56 -12.59 -8.50 -2.74
CA THR A 56 -11.79 -8.55 -3.96
C THR A 56 -10.55 -9.42 -3.76
N ALA A 57 -9.81 -9.23 -2.69
CA ALA A 57 -8.63 -10.04 -2.40
C ALA A 57 -8.99 -11.52 -2.23
N LYS A 58 -10.10 -11.81 -1.56
CA LYS A 58 -10.55 -13.19 -1.33
C LYS A 58 -10.84 -13.93 -2.62
N LYS A 59 -11.33 -13.26 -3.66
CA LYS A 59 -11.54 -13.85 -4.98
C LYS A 59 -10.27 -14.46 -5.55
N TYR A 60 -9.12 -13.93 -5.17
CA TYR A 60 -7.80 -14.37 -5.66
C TYR A 60 -7.04 -15.17 -4.60
N GLY A 61 -7.73 -15.64 -3.57
CA GLY A 61 -7.12 -16.48 -2.53
C GLY A 61 -6.29 -15.73 -1.51
N ILE A 62 -6.49 -14.42 -1.38
CA ILE A 62 -5.72 -13.57 -0.46
C ILE A 62 -6.65 -13.05 0.64
N ASP A 63 -6.27 -13.29 1.91
CA ASP A 63 -7.03 -12.82 3.06
C ASP A 63 -6.32 -11.61 3.69
N ILE A 64 -6.99 -10.45 3.64
CA ILE A 64 -6.51 -9.23 4.27
C ILE A 64 -7.37 -8.80 5.45
N SER A 65 -8.31 -9.64 5.89
CA SER A 65 -9.29 -9.28 6.92
C SER A 65 -8.67 -9.01 8.30
N MET A 66 -7.48 -9.52 8.54
CA MET A 66 -6.79 -9.32 9.83
C MET A 66 -5.94 -8.06 9.89
N GLN A 67 -5.78 -7.35 8.79
CA GLN A 67 -5.06 -6.09 8.78
C GLN A 67 -5.86 -5.02 9.53
N LYS A 68 -5.14 -4.07 10.12
CA LYS A 68 -5.75 -2.91 10.79
C LYS A 68 -5.11 -1.64 10.29
N ALA A 69 -5.94 -0.65 10.00
CA ALA A 69 -5.45 0.65 9.53
C ALA A 69 -4.62 1.33 10.64
N ARG A 70 -3.51 1.92 10.22
CA ARG A 70 -2.70 2.78 11.09
C ARG A 70 -2.21 3.98 10.29
N GLN A 71 -1.83 5.03 11.00
CA GLN A 71 -1.30 6.23 10.34
C GLN A 71 0.22 6.11 10.16
N PHE A 72 0.70 6.57 9.00
CA PHE A 72 2.14 6.71 8.75
C PHE A 72 2.75 7.69 9.74
N ASN A 73 3.93 7.39 10.24
CA ASN A 73 4.68 8.28 11.13
C ASN A 73 6.16 8.31 10.75
N THR A 74 6.91 9.25 11.32
CA THR A 74 8.32 9.45 10.97
C THR A 74 9.23 8.28 11.33
N HIS A 75 8.84 7.44 12.28
CA HIS A 75 9.60 6.23 12.61
C HIS A 75 9.60 5.23 11.47
N ASP A 76 8.61 5.28 10.59
CA ASP A 76 8.53 4.37 9.45
C ASP A 76 9.71 4.54 8.49
N PHE A 77 10.31 5.73 8.43
CA PHE A 77 11.52 5.93 7.61
C PHE A 77 12.70 5.09 8.12
N ASN A 78 12.77 4.85 9.42
CA ASN A 78 13.83 4.04 10.01
C ASN A 78 13.51 2.54 9.96
N ASP A 79 12.23 2.20 10.08
CA ASP A 79 11.79 0.82 10.20
C ASP A 79 11.72 0.08 8.87
N PHE A 80 11.58 0.79 7.76
CA PHE A 80 11.38 0.20 6.44
C PHE A 80 12.49 0.59 5.48
N ASP A 81 12.85 -0.34 4.62
CA ASP A 81 13.87 -0.14 3.58
C ASP A 81 13.27 0.53 2.34
N HIS A 82 12.00 0.22 2.05
CA HIS A 82 11.26 0.75 0.90
C HIS A 82 9.87 1.19 1.33
N ILE A 83 9.44 2.35 0.86
CA ILE A 83 8.13 2.91 1.13
C ILE A 83 7.46 3.20 -0.20
N PHE A 84 6.45 2.40 -0.55
CA PHE A 84 5.73 2.56 -1.80
C PHE A 84 4.39 3.26 -1.56
N VAL A 85 4.17 4.34 -2.30
CA VAL A 85 2.94 5.13 -2.21
C VAL A 85 2.08 4.89 -3.45
N MET A 86 0.77 5.05 -3.29
CA MET A 86 -0.18 4.68 -4.33
C MET A 86 -0.41 5.76 -5.37
N ASP A 87 -0.27 7.03 -4.99
CA ASP A 87 -0.45 8.14 -5.92
C ASP A 87 0.44 9.32 -5.54
N ARG A 88 0.42 10.37 -6.36
CA ARG A 88 1.26 11.55 -6.16
C ARG A 88 0.89 12.35 -4.92
N SER A 89 -0.39 12.34 -4.53
CA SER A 89 -0.83 12.98 -3.30
C SER A 89 -0.20 12.30 -2.09
N ASN A 90 -0.22 10.98 -2.05
CA ASN A 90 0.45 10.21 -0.98
C ASN A 90 1.95 10.48 -0.98
N LEU A 91 2.56 10.57 -2.17
CA LEU A 91 3.98 10.87 -2.30
C LEU A 91 4.32 12.22 -1.66
N THR A 92 3.56 13.25 -1.99
CA THR A 92 3.76 14.59 -1.44
C THR A 92 3.63 14.59 0.09
N ASP A 93 2.58 13.92 0.60
CA ASP A 93 2.33 13.86 2.05
C ASP A 93 3.47 13.15 2.79
N VAL A 94 3.93 12.02 2.28
CA VAL A 94 5.02 11.27 2.92
C VAL A 94 6.34 12.05 2.82
N LEU A 95 6.65 12.62 1.67
CA LEU A 95 7.89 13.40 1.50
C LEU A 95 7.93 14.63 2.41
N SER A 96 6.76 15.22 2.73
CA SER A 96 6.70 16.35 3.62
C SER A 96 7.14 16.02 5.06
N LEU A 97 7.09 14.75 5.43
CA LEU A 97 7.50 14.26 6.74
C LEU A 97 8.97 13.78 6.76
N ALA A 98 9.60 13.66 5.60
CA ALA A 98 10.98 13.23 5.50
C ALA A 98 11.94 14.34 5.95
N SER A 99 12.88 14.02 6.83
CA SER A 99 13.84 14.98 7.35
C SER A 99 15.22 14.89 6.71
N THR A 100 15.53 13.80 6.03
CA THR A 100 16.82 13.56 5.40
C THR A 100 16.69 13.16 3.95
N LYS A 101 17.80 13.26 3.21
CA LYS A 101 17.85 12.77 1.84
C LYS A 101 17.64 11.25 1.77
N GLU A 102 18.20 10.51 2.74
CA GLU A 102 18.04 9.05 2.82
C GLU A 102 16.57 8.66 2.97
N ASP A 103 15.84 9.38 3.81
CA ASP A 103 14.39 9.15 3.99
C ASP A 103 13.64 9.33 2.68
N ARG A 104 13.95 10.40 1.94
CA ARG A 104 13.28 10.69 0.66
C ARG A 104 13.58 9.64 -0.40
N GLU A 105 14.78 9.11 -0.42
CA GLU A 105 15.18 8.12 -1.41
C GLU A 105 14.46 6.78 -1.23
N LYS A 106 13.93 6.50 -0.03
CA LYS A 106 13.17 5.27 0.24
C LYS A 106 11.76 5.32 -0.33
N VAL A 107 11.23 6.49 -0.67
CA VAL A 107 9.83 6.68 -1.06
C VAL A 107 9.69 6.67 -2.58
N GLU A 108 8.83 5.82 -3.11
CA GLU A 108 8.57 5.72 -4.54
C GLU A 108 7.11 5.42 -4.83
N LEU A 109 6.64 5.84 -6.02
CA LEU A 109 5.33 5.43 -6.52
C LEU A 109 5.37 3.95 -6.88
N ILE A 110 4.40 3.16 -6.40
CA ILE A 110 4.42 1.72 -6.62
C ILE A 110 4.33 1.34 -8.10
N LEU A 111 3.55 2.05 -8.89
CA LEU A 111 3.39 1.76 -10.31
C LEU A 111 4.65 2.05 -11.13
N LYS A 112 5.61 2.78 -10.58
CA LYS A 112 6.91 2.99 -11.20
C LYS A 112 7.74 1.71 -11.29
N GLN A 113 7.40 0.71 -10.50
CA GLN A 113 8.09 -0.58 -10.52
C GLN A 113 7.65 -1.44 -11.71
N LEU A 114 6.63 -1.03 -12.43
CA LEU A 114 6.19 -1.71 -13.65
C LEU A 114 6.96 -1.17 -14.84
N GLU A 115 7.38 -2.07 -15.74
CA GLU A 115 8.28 -1.74 -16.84
C GLU A 115 7.73 -0.75 -17.85
N SER A 116 6.44 -0.72 -18.01
CA SER A 116 5.81 0.10 -19.04
C SER A 116 4.48 0.63 -18.52
N THR A 117 4.49 1.84 -17.99
CA THR A 117 3.25 2.40 -17.51
C THR A 117 3.19 3.90 -17.72
N GLU A 118 2.11 4.34 -18.32
CA GLU A 118 1.74 5.74 -18.41
C GLU A 118 0.96 6.17 -17.16
N VAL A 119 0.49 5.19 -16.38
CA VAL A 119 -0.30 5.42 -15.17
C VAL A 119 0.63 5.28 -13.97
N LEU A 120 0.99 6.39 -13.36
CA LEU A 120 1.87 6.42 -12.19
C LEU A 120 1.12 6.45 -10.86
N SER A 121 -0.20 6.52 -10.89
CA SER A 121 -1.02 6.58 -9.68
C SER A 121 -2.05 5.47 -9.68
N VAL A 122 -2.18 4.80 -8.52
CA VAL A 122 -3.27 3.84 -8.30
C VAL A 122 -4.50 4.64 -7.92
N PRO A 123 -5.62 4.52 -8.67
CA PRO A 123 -6.83 5.28 -8.37
C PRO A 123 -7.40 4.88 -7.01
N ASP A 124 -8.05 5.84 -6.34
CA ASP A 124 -8.75 5.55 -5.09
C ASP A 124 -10.12 4.96 -5.41
N PRO A 125 -10.40 3.71 -5.03
CA PRO A 125 -11.65 3.05 -5.39
C PRO A 125 -12.79 3.33 -4.44
N TYR A 126 -12.57 4.11 -3.37
CA TYR A 126 -13.55 4.26 -2.29
C TYR A 126 -14.93 4.68 -2.81
N TYR A 127 -14.97 5.56 -3.79
CA TYR A 127 -16.22 6.04 -4.39
C TYR A 127 -16.57 5.37 -5.71
N GLY A 128 -15.78 4.39 -6.15
CA GLY A 128 -15.92 3.77 -7.48
C GLY A 128 -16.75 2.49 -7.53
N GLY A 129 -17.30 2.03 -6.39
CA GLY A 129 -18.04 0.77 -6.32
C GLY A 129 -17.15 -0.46 -6.48
N ASP A 130 -17.79 -1.64 -6.63
CA ASP A 130 -17.05 -2.91 -6.65
C ASP A 130 -16.09 -3.04 -7.84
N GLN A 131 -16.45 -2.49 -9.00
CA GLN A 131 -15.58 -2.53 -10.18
C GLN A 131 -14.31 -1.71 -9.96
N GLY A 132 -14.40 -0.62 -9.20
CA GLY A 132 -13.24 0.18 -8.85
C GLY A 132 -12.22 -0.60 -8.02
N PHE A 133 -12.68 -1.39 -7.07
CA PHE A 133 -11.81 -2.24 -6.25
C PHE A 133 -11.15 -3.33 -7.08
N GLU A 134 -11.89 -3.95 -7.98
CA GLU A 134 -11.34 -4.96 -8.89
C GLU A 134 -10.23 -4.37 -9.76
N HIS A 135 -10.46 -3.17 -10.31
CA HIS A 135 -9.47 -2.49 -11.14
C HIS A 135 -8.19 -2.21 -10.36
N VAL A 136 -8.30 -1.71 -9.13
CA VAL A 136 -7.14 -1.47 -8.27
C VAL A 136 -6.37 -2.77 -8.02
N PHE A 137 -7.09 -3.86 -7.72
CA PHE A 137 -6.44 -5.16 -7.51
C PHE A 137 -5.62 -5.58 -8.74
N GLN A 138 -6.20 -5.46 -9.94
CA GLN A 138 -5.50 -5.84 -11.16
C GLN A 138 -4.25 -4.99 -11.40
N LEU A 139 -4.30 -3.70 -11.08
CA LEU A 139 -3.15 -2.83 -11.22
C LEU A 139 -2.01 -3.22 -10.26
N LEU A 140 -2.35 -3.65 -9.04
CA LEU A 140 -1.37 -3.98 -8.01
C LEU A 140 -0.84 -5.41 -8.12
N ASP A 141 -1.59 -6.29 -8.75
CA ASP A 141 -1.15 -7.67 -8.95
C ASP A 141 -0.08 -7.74 -10.04
#